data_ea31be24923b632f72c5e6e469e2bacb
#
_entry.id   ea31be24923b632f72c5e6e469e2bacb
#
_cell.length_a   1.000
_cell.length_b   1.000
_cell.length_c   1.000
_cell.angle_alpha   90.00
_cell.angle_beta   90.00
_cell.angle_gamma   90.00
#
_symmetry.space_group_name_H-M   'P 1'
#
loop_
_entity.id
_entity.type
_entity.pdbx_description
1 polymer ?
#
loop_
_entity_poly.entity_id
_entity_poly.type
_entity_poly.pdbx_seq_one_letter_code
_entity_poly.pdbx_strand_id
1 'polypeptide(L)'
;MQLISTHFVKTQNVGFHGNLFGGTLLGRLDEAGAAFAAEKCGSPRMVTVKIAEVMFKKPCRPGQIIKIYGQVMRYGNTSITMKLEARRHSPYNASQKVVCMTDMTFVRIDGDGEPVPINELIKKEFKEKQDEATT
;
A
#
# COMPACT_ATOMS: atom_id res chain seq x y z
N MET A 1 -8.06 -3.28 -7.62
CA MET A 1 -6.76 -3.09 -6.95
C MET A 1 -5.61 -3.58 -7.82
N GLN A 2 -4.49 -2.93 -7.74
CA GLN A 2 -3.30 -3.25 -8.53
C GLN A 2 -2.29 -3.99 -7.65
N LEU A 3 -1.69 -5.06 -8.17
CA LEU A 3 -0.60 -5.76 -7.48
C LEU A 3 0.64 -4.86 -7.43
N ILE A 4 1.19 -4.67 -6.23
CA ILE A 4 2.39 -3.85 -6.02
C ILE A 4 3.61 -4.74 -5.81
N SER A 5 3.53 -5.71 -4.91
CA SER A 5 4.69 -6.52 -4.54
C SER A 5 4.28 -7.92 -4.07
N THR A 6 5.23 -8.85 -4.15
CA THR A 6 5.05 -10.23 -3.74
C THR A 6 6.23 -10.63 -2.85
N HIS A 7 5.95 -11.27 -1.72
CA HIS A 7 6.95 -11.62 -0.72
C HIS A 7 6.73 -13.03 -0.18
N PHE A 8 7.81 -13.74 0.12
CA PHE A 8 7.74 -14.91 0.99
C PHE A 8 7.78 -14.48 2.45
N VAL A 9 7.04 -15.16 3.30
CA VAL A 9 7.21 -15.07 4.75
C VAL A 9 8.40 -15.96 5.12
N LYS A 10 9.45 -15.34 5.67
CA LYS A 10 10.69 -16.03 6.07
C LYS A 10 10.70 -16.27 7.57
N THR A 11 11.54 -17.19 8.03
CA THR A 11 11.64 -17.49 9.47
C THR A 11 12.04 -16.28 10.31
N GLN A 12 12.88 -15.38 9.78
CA GLN A 12 13.24 -14.14 10.48
C GLN A 12 12.12 -13.09 10.51
N ASN A 13 11.03 -13.30 9.79
CA ASN A 13 9.91 -12.36 9.76
C ASN A 13 8.84 -12.66 10.83
N VAL A 14 8.97 -13.79 11.56
CA VAL A 14 7.94 -14.20 12.52
C VAL A 14 8.25 -13.73 13.93
N GLY A 15 7.19 -13.51 14.71
CA GLY A 15 7.28 -13.21 16.12
C GLY A 15 7.39 -14.49 16.95
N PHE A 16 7.40 -14.34 18.28
CA PHE A 16 7.53 -15.48 19.20
C PHE A 16 6.38 -16.50 19.06
N HIS A 17 5.23 -16.08 18.53
CA HIS A 17 4.07 -16.96 18.27
C HIS A 17 4.19 -17.79 16.98
N GLY A 18 5.28 -17.68 16.23
CA GLY A 18 5.51 -18.43 15.00
C GLY A 18 4.79 -17.92 13.76
N ASN A 19 4.09 -16.80 13.86
CA ASN A 19 3.40 -16.14 12.74
C ASN A 19 4.13 -14.86 12.33
N LEU A 20 3.88 -14.39 11.11
CA LEU A 20 4.42 -13.12 10.62
C LEU A 20 4.17 -12.01 11.65
N PHE A 21 5.25 -11.33 12.04
CA PHE A 21 5.17 -10.24 13.01
C PHE A 21 4.42 -9.05 12.39
N GLY A 22 3.45 -8.51 13.14
CA GLY A 22 2.62 -7.40 12.65
C GLY A 22 3.41 -6.18 12.22
N GLY A 23 4.45 -5.82 12.97
CA GLY A 23 5.32 -4.71 12.62
C GLY A 23 6.09 -4.92 11.32
N THR A 24 6.50 -6.17 11.04
CA THR A 24 7.16 -6.52 9.78
C THR A 24 6.19 -6.36 8.61
N LEU A 25 4.97 -6.86 8.75
CA LEU A 25 3.94 -6.73 7.72
C LEU A 25 3.57 -5.26 7.48
N LEU A 26 3.39 -4.50 8.54
CA LEU A 26 3.08 -3.07 8.43
C LEU A 26 4.21 -2.31 7.73
N GLY A 27 5.48 -2.63 8.04
CA GLY A 27 6.63 -2.05 7.35
C GLY A 27 6.63 -2.34 5.86
N ARG A 28 6.26 -3.56 5.46
CA ARG A 28 6.14 -3.93 4.05
C ARG A 28 4.99 -3.21 3.36
N LEU A 29 3.87 -3.01 4.04
CA LEU A 29 2.75 -2.22 3.53
C LEU A 29 3.16 -0.76 3.33
N ASP A 30 3.89 -0.20 4.28
CA ASP A 30 4.38 1.17 4.20
C ASP A 30 5.34 1.35 3.02
N GLU A 31 6.30 0.44 2.85
CA GLU A 31 7.23 0.46 1.72
C GLU A 31 6.51 0.31 0.38
N ALA A 32 5.59 -0.65 0.29
CA ALA A 32 4.79 -0.86 -0.92
C ALA A 32 3.94 0.37 -1.24
N GLY A 33 3.32 0.96 -0.22
CA GLY A 33 2.52 2.18 -0.36
C GLY A 33 3.35 3.36 -0.83
N ALA A 34 4.54 3.53 -0.27
CA ALA A 34 5.47 4.60 -0.68
C ALA A 34 5.90 4.45 -2.14
N ALA A 35 6.24 3.25 -2.56
CA ALA A 35 6.62 2.97 -3.95
C ALA A 35 5.45 3.21 -4.90
N PHE A 36 4.26 2.78 -4.53
CA PHE A 36 3.04 3.00 -5.30
C PHE A 36 2.70 4.49 -5.41
N ALA A 37 2.81 5.23 -4.31
CA ALA A 37 2.62 6.68 -4.30
C ALA A 37 3.63 7.39 -5.20
N ALA A 38 4.90 7.00 -5.15
CA ALA A 38 5.96 7.56 -5.99
C ALA A 38 5.65 7.36 -7.47
N GLU A 39 5.23 6.15 -7.84
CA GLU A 39 4.84 5.82 -9.21
C GLU A 39 3.64 6.64 -9.67
N LYS A 40 2.59 6.71 -8.86
CA LYS A 40 1.35 7.42 -9.21
C LYS A 40 1.52 8.93 -9.24
N CYS A 41 2.39 9.48 -8.41
CA CYS A 41 2.62 10.93 -8.34
C CYS A 41 3.82 11.40 -9.17
N GLY A 42 4.58 10.48 -9.76
CA GLY A 42 5.74 10.82 -10.56
C GLY A 42 6.85 11.49 -9.75
N SER A 43 6.99 11.13 -8.47
CA SER A 43 8.00 11.71 -7.58
C SER A 43 8.45 10.68 -6.54
N PRO A 44 9.77 10.49 -6.35
CA PRO A 44 10.26 9.60 -5.31
C PRO A 44 10.16 10.20 -3.90
N ARG A 45 9.87 11.49 -3.79
CA ARG A 45 9.83 12.20 -2.50
C ARG A 45 8.42 12.20 -1.93
N MET A 46 7.95 11.01 -1.60
CA MET A 46 6.66 10.79 -0.95
C MET A 46 6.91 10.29 0.48
N VAL A 47 6.29 10.93 1.45
CA VAL A 47 6.43 10.55 2.86
C VAL A 47 5.09 10.15 3.44
N THR A 48 5.11 9.15 4.30
CA THR A 48 3.93 8.67 5.02
C THR A 48 3.55 9.68 6.09
N VAL A 49 2.34 10.22 6.04
CA VAL A 49 1.85 11.17 7.05
C VAL A 49 0.72 10.60 7.88
N LYS A 50 0.04 9.55 7.39
CA LYS A 50 -1.05 8.94 8.12
C LYS A 50 -1.22 7.49 7.72
N ILE A 51 -1.34 6.63 8.71
CA ILE A 51 -1.81 5.27 8.57
C ILE A 51 -3.11 5.21 9.35
N ALA A 52 -4.22 5.02 8.64
CA ALA A 52 -5.53 4.91 9.26
C ALA A 52 -5.68 3.54 9.90
N GLU A 53 -6.84 3.21 10.41
CA GLU A 53 -7.12 1.94 11.06
C GLU A 53 -6.44 0.76 10.34
N VAL A 54 -5.61 0.00 11.07
CA VAL A 54 -4.93 -1.19 10.55
C VAL A 54 -5.63 -2.41 11.12
N MET A 55 -6.10 -3.29 10.24
CA MET A 55 -6.78 -4.51 10.64
C MET A 55 -5.96 -5.73 10.23
N PHE A 56 -5.49 -6.50 11.22
CA PHE A 56 -4.81 -7.78 11.02
C PHE A 56 -5.86 -8.88 11.13
N LYS A 57 -6.21 -9.49 10.00
CA LYS A 57 -7.36 -10.42 9.94
C LYS A 57 -6.97 -11.89 10.02
N LYS A 58 -5.80 -12.25 9.52
CA LYS A 58 -5.35 -13.65 9.43
C LYS A 58 -3.87 -13.76 9.72
N PRO A 59 -3.42 -14.85 10.35
CA PRO A 59 -1.99 -15.09 10.54
C PRO A 59 -1.34 -15.58 9.24
N CYS A 60 -0.03 -15.39 9.16
CA CYS A 60 0.80 -15.93 8.09
C CYS A 60 2.00 -16.66 8.67
N ARG A 61 2.37 -17.79 8.10
CA ARG A 61 3.47 -18.63 8.56
C ARG A 61 4.63 -18.62 7.56
N PRO A 62 5.85 -18.96 8.02
CA PRO A 62 6.98 -19.10 7.11
C PRO A 62 6.66 -20.02 5.94
N GLY A 63 7.12 -19.65 4.76
CA GLY A 63 6.87 -20.37 3.52
C GLY A 63 5.61 -19.95 2.77
N GLN A 64 4.73 -19.20 3.40
CA GLN A 64 3.55 -18.64 2.73
C GLN A 64 3.91 -17.40 1.93
N ILE A 65 3.09 -17.10 0.91
CA ILE A 65 3.29 -15.95 0.03
C ILE A 65 2.30 -14.85 0.40
N ILE A 66 2.81 -13.62 0.50
CA ILE A 66 2.02 -12.41 0.69
C ILE A 66 2.09 -11.58 -0.58
N LYS A 67 0.93 -11.20 -1.10
CA LYS A 67 0.82 -10.23 -2.21
C LYS A 67 0.17 -8.96 -1.69
N ILE A 68 0.79 -7.82 -2.00
CA ILE A 68 0.30 -6.52 -1.57
C ILE A 68 -0.31 -5.81 -2.77
N TYR A 69 -1.53 -5.35 -2.60
CA TYR A 69 -2.33 -4.65 -3.60
C TYR A 69 -2.62 -3.23 -3.12
N GLY A 70 -2.72 -2.31 -4.06
CA GLY A 70 -3.04 -0.93 -3.77
C GLY A 70 -4.06 -0.37 -4.73
N GLN A 71 -4.77 0.65 -4.27
CA GLN A 71 -5.76 1.39 -5.04
C GLN A 71 -5.75 2.84 -4.57
N VAL A 72 -5.61 3.76 -5.50
CA VAL A 72 -5.74 5.18 -5.19
C VAL A 72 -7.19 5.49 -4.87
N MET A 73 -7.43 6.13 -3.74
CA MET A 73 -8.76 6.54 -3.31
C MET A 73 -9.04 7.98 -3.68
N ARG A 74 -8.09 8.87 -3.42
CA ARG A 74 -8.25 10.31 -3.71
C ARG A 74 -6.91 11.02 -3.67
N TYR A 75 -6.85 12.17 -4.32
CA TYR A 75 -5.76 13.12 -4.21
C TYR A 75 -6.23 14.36 -3.44
N GLY A 76 -5.37 14.87 -2.55
CA GLY A 76 -5.46 16.22 -2.02
C GLY A 76 -4.56 17.16 -2.83
N ASN A 77 -4.32 18.36 -2.33
CA ASN A 77 -3.41 19.29 -3.01
C ASN A 77 -1.98 18.74 -3.04
N THR A 78 -1.46 18.30 -1.90
CA THR A 78 -0.10 17.78 -1.73
C THR A 78 -0.09 16.28 -1.41
N SER A 79 -1.24 15.64 -1.32
CA SER A 79 -1.37 14.28 -0.78
C SER A 79 -2.04 13.31 -1.74
N ILE A 80 -1.75 12.03 -1.50
CA ILE A 80 -2.45 10.91 -2.10
C ILE A 80 -2.87 9.96 -0.98
N THR A 81 -4.13 9.54 -1.00
CA THR A 81 -4.64 8.52 -0.08
C THR A 81 -4.95 7.27 -0.86
N MET A 82 -4.48 6.15 -0.37
CA MET A 82 -4.65 4.86 -1.03
C MET A 82 -5.12 3.80 -0.05
N LYS A 83 -5.81 2.81 -0.57
CA LYS A 83 -6.14 1.59 0.16
C LYS A 83 -5.06 0.56 -0.14
N LEU A 84 -4.56 -0.09 0.89
CA LEU A 84 -3.57 -1.16 0.77
C LEU A 84 -4.13 -2.44 1.38
N GLU A 85 -3.86 -3.55 0.73
CA GLU A 85 -4.36 -4.83 1.16
C GLU A 85 -3.28 -5.89 0.96
N ALA A 86 -2.94 -6.59 2.04
CA ALA A 86 -2.04 -7.74 1.99
C ALA A 86 -2.89 -9.01 1.96
N ARG A 87 -2.60 -9.89 1.02
CA ARG A 87 -3.33 -11.15 0.84
C ARG A 87 -2.37 -12.33 0.91
N ARG A 88 -2.77 -13.35 1.63
CA ARG A 88 -2.08 -14.65 1.62
C ARG A 88 -2.51 -15.36 0.34
N HIS A 89 -1.54 -15.67 -0.51
CA HIS A 89 -1.76 -16.28 -1.81
C HIS A 89 -1.27 -17.73 -1.82
N SER A 90 -2.13 -18.65 -2.22
CA SER A 90 -1.75 -20.05 -2.39
C SER A 90 -1.15 -20.27 -3.77
N PRO A 91 0.10 -20.76 -3.87
CA PRO A 91 0.68 -21.10 -5.19
C PRO A 91 0.07 -22.34 -5.82
N TYR A 92 -0.67 -23.14 -5.03
CA TYR A 92 -1.26 -24.39 -5.52
C TYR A 92 -2.53 -24.17 -6.34
N ASN A 93 -3.37 -23.23 -5.94
CA ASN A 93 -4.67 -23.01 -6.57
C ASN A 93 -5.01 -21.53 -6.78
N ALA A 94 -4.05 -20.64 -6.52
CA ALA A 94 -4.20 -19.19 -6.65
C ALA A 94 -5.29 -18.58 -5.75
N SER A 95 -5.78 -19.31 -4.74
CA SER A 95 -6.74 -18.74 -3.80
C SER A 95 -6.07 -17.71 -2.91
N GLN A 96 -6.83 -16.70 -2.50
CA GLN A 96 -6.31 -15.60 -1.69
C GLN A 96 -7.21 -15.32 -0.49
N LYS A 97 -6.58 -14.91 0.61
CA LYS A 97 -7.29 -14.43 1.81
C LYS A 97 -6.64 -13.14 2.29
N VAL A 98 -7.46 -12.15 2.56
CA VAL A 98 -6.97 -10.88 3.13
C VAL A 98 -6.43 -11.14 4.52
N VAL A 99 -5.17 -10.73 4.74
CA VAL A 99 -4.51 -10.89 6.05
C VAL A 99 -4.35 -9.57 6.76
N CYS A 100 -4.26 -8.47 6.01
CA CYS A 100 -4.15 -7.13 6.60
C CYS A 100 -4.67 -6.10 5.59
N MET A 101 -5.28 -5.04 6.10
CA MET A 101 -5.73 -3.93 5.26
C MET A 101 -5.64 -2.62 6.04
N THR A 102 -5.36 -1.54 5.32
CA THR A 102 -5.30 -0.19 5.88
C THR A 102 -5.40 0.84 4.77
N ASP A 103 -5.73 2.06 5.15
CA ASP A 103 -5.63 3.23 4.28
C ASP A 103 -4.41 4.04 4.71
N MET A 104 -3.61 4.48 3.74
CA MET A 104 -2.43 5.29 4.00
C MET A 104 -2.48 6.58 3.19
N THR A 105 -1.99 7.66 3.79
CA THR A 105 -1.84 8.95 3.14
C THR A 105 -0.37 9.32 3.07
N PHE A 106 0.07 9.69 1.87
CA PHE A 106 1.43 10.14 1.59
C PHE A 106 1.37 11.59 1.10
N VAL A 107 2.40 12.35 1.43
CA VAL A 107 2.55 13.75 1.01
C VAL A 107 3.81 13.89 0.18
N ARG A 108 3.70 14.62 -0.94
CA ARG A 108 4.86 14.98 -1.74
C ARG A 108 5.62 16.11 -1.05
N ILE A 109 6.93 15.96 -0.91
CA ILE A 109 7.80 16.96 -0.28
C ILE A 109 8.90 17.39 -1.23
N ASP A 110 9.47 18.59 -1.00
CA ASP A 110 10.66 19.06 -1.67
C ASP A 110 11.93 18.63 -0.95
N GLY A 111 13.09 19.14 -1.38
CA GLY A 111 14.39 18.82 -0.80
C GLY A 111 14.56 19.29 0.65
N ASP A 112 13.76 20.24 1.09
CA ASP A 112 13.78 20.78 2.45
C ASP A 112 12.72 20.14 3.35
N GLY A 113 11.97 19.16 2.81
CA GLY A 113 10.93 18.45 3.56
C GLY A 113 9.59 19.18 3.60
N GLU A 114 9.42 20.24 2.82
CA GLU A 114 8.18 21.00 2.79
C GLU A 114 7.20 20.40 1.78
N PRO A 115 5.88 20.36 2.12
CA PRO A 115 4.88 19.85 1.20
C PRO A 115 4.82 20.64 -0.11
N VAL A 116 4.73 19.94 -1.23
CA VAL A 116 4.57 20.54 -2.55
C VAL A 116 3.40 19.90 -3.28
N PRO A 117 2.69 20.66 -4.15
CA PRO A 117 1.53 20.14 -4.86
C PRO A 117 1.86 18.97 -5.76
N ILE A 118 0.96 18.00 -5.81
CA ILE A 118 1.02 16.90 -6.79
C ILE A 118 0.59 17.46 -8.14
N ASN A 119 1.18 16.94 -9.23
CA ASN A 119 0.91 17.37 -10.59
C ASN A 119 -0.59 17.39 -10.89
N GLU A 120 -1.08 18.53 -11.37
CA GLU A 120 -2.50 18.75 -11.67
C GLU A 120 -3.03 17.82 -12.77
N LEU A 121 -2.19 17.46 -13.75
CA LEU A 121 -2.61 16.55 -14.82
C LEU A 121 -2.90 15.16 -14.28
N ILE A 122 -2.09 14.69 -13.33
CA ILE A 122 -2.29 13.38 -12.67
C ILE A 122 -3.63 13.37 -11.92
N LYS A 123 -3.91 14.44 -11.17
CA LYS A 123 -5.16 14.57 -10.43
C LYS A 123 -6.37 14.64 -11.36
N LYS A 124 -6.24 15.36 -12.46
CA LYS A 124 -7.29 15.49 -13.47
C LYS A 124 -7.59 14.16 -14.14
N GLU A 125 -6.57 13.43 -14.57
CA GLU A 125 -6.73 12.11 -15.18
C GLU A 125 -7.42 11.12 -14.25
N PHE A 126 -7.04 11.14 -12.98
CA PHE A 126 -7.67 10.29 -11.97
C PHE A 126 -9.16 10.61 -11.82
N LYS A 127 -9.50 11.88 -11.75
CA LYS A 127 -10.88 12.33 -11.63
C LYS A 127 -11.71 11.94 -12.85
N GLU A 128 -11.16 12.10 -14.06
CA GLU A 128 -11.82 11.69 -15.30
C GLU A 128 -12.12 10.20 -15.33
N LYS A 129 -11.15 9.37 -14.90
CA LYS A 129 -11.36 7.91 -14.82
C LYS A 129 -12.43 7.53 -13.79
N GLN A 130 -12.50 8.23 -12.67
CA GLN A 130 -13.56 8.02 -11.67
C GLN A 130 -14.93 8.37 -12.26
N ASP A 131 -15.04 9.49 -12.94
CA ASP A 131 -16.29 9.93 -13.55
C ASP A 131 -16.75 8.94 -14.64
N GLU A 132 -15.84 8.41 -15.44
CA GLU A 132 -16.13 7.34 -16.41
C GLU A 132 -16.66 6.07 -15.73
N ALA A 133 -16.05 5.69 -14.61
CA ALA A 133 -16.43 4.48 -13.87
C ALA A 133 -17.83 4.60 -13.24
N THR A 134 -18.32 5.84 -13.00
CA THR A 134 -19.62 6.08 -12.40
C THR A 134 -20.74 6.29 -13.45
N THR A 135 -20.41 6.38 -14.71
CA THR A 135 -21.35 6.46 -15.82
C THR A 135 -21.52 5.10 -16.47
#